data_27a591aa1127f2ca95ab7bb0229aa43a
#
_entry.id   27a591aa1127f2ca95ab7bb0229aa43a
#
_cell.length_a   1.000
_cell.length_b   1.000
_cell.length_c   1.000
_cell.angle_alpha   90.00
_cell.angle_beta   90.00
_cell.angle_gamma   90.00
#
_symmetry.space_group_name_H-M   'P 1'
#
loop_
_entity.id
_entity.type
_entity.pdbx_description
1 polymer ?
#
loop_
_entity_poly.entity_id
_entity_poly.type
_entity_poly.pdbx_seq_one_letter_code
_entity_poly.pdbx_strand_id
1 'polypeptide(L)'
;VIIGSFLNITATLNYLIDQNLPVVIHCAGWKEAPNIEDTLYAGALTHQLLGHEFLADNDAAKMALDLYLQNKNSLLKIALKSDHAERLKKFGITKDLNFCLQVDKYPHLNGRLMGSKIVKI
;
A
#
# COMPACT_ATOMS: atom_id res chain seq x y z
N VAL A 1 10.31 0.87 -11.23
CA VAL A 1 9.61 0.44 -9.99
C VAL A 1 9.78 1.53 -8.95
N ILE A 2 8.68 1.90 -8.27
CA ILE A 2 8.68 2.81 -7.11
C ILE A 2 8.19 2.08 -5.88
N ILE A 3 8.60 2.57 -4.70
CA ILE A 3 8.24 1.95 -3.42
C ILE A 3 7.12 2.76 -2.79
N GLY A 4 5.96 2.12 -2.67
CA GLY A 4 4.76 2.71 -2.06
C GLY A 4 4.42 2.08 -0.72
N SER A 5 3.88 2.90 0.18
CA SER A 5 3.32 2.50 1.47
C SER A 5 2.28 3.54 1.91
N PHE A 6 1.51 3.26 2.97
CA PHE A 6 0.64 4.28 3.56
C PHE A 6 1.40 5.54 3.97
N LEU A 7 2.64 5.38 4.42
CA LEU A 7 3.49 6.49 4.89
C LEU A 7 3.78 7.55 3.81
N ASN A 8 3.72 7.19 2.52
CA ASN A 8 4.05 8.07 1.40
C ASN A 8 3.05 7.98 0.24
N ILE A 9 1.78 7.67 0.54
CA ILE A 9 0.79 7.40 -0.49
C ILE A 9 0.56 8.60 -1.42
N THR A 10 0.53 9.83 -0.90
CA THR A 10 0.39 11.04 -1.72
C THR A 10 1.59 11.26 -2.64
N ALA A 11 2.82 11.05 -2.17
CA ALA A 11 4.01 11.14 -3.04
C ALA A 11 3.96 10.10 -4.16
N THR A 12 3.53 8.86 -3.83
CA THR A 12 3.35 7.78 -4.81
C THR A 12 2.27 8.13 -5.84
N LEU A 13 1.11 8.60 -5.38
CA LEU A 13 -0.01 9.01 -6.24
C LEU A 13 0.42 10.09 -7.22
N ASN A 14 1.01 11.18 -6.74
CA ASN A 14 1.44 12.30 -7.57
C ASN A 14 2.43 11.85 -8.65
N TYR A 15 3.41 11.03 -8.28
CA TYR A 15 4.35 10.47 -9.24
C TYR A 15 3.65 9.65 -10.34
N LEU A 16 2.68 8.82 -9.98
CA LEU A 16 1.94 7.98 -10.94
C LEU A 16 1.08 8.82 -11.90
N ILE A 17 0.42 9.84 -11.37
CA ILE A 17 -0.37 10.79 -12.17
C ILE A 17 0.52 11.53 -13.18
N ASP A 18 1.68 12.05 -12.73
CA ASP A 18 2.63 12.75 -13.58
C ASP A 18 3.18 11.85 -14.71
N GLN A 19 3.38 10.57 -14.44
CA GLN A 19 3.83 9.62 -15.48
C GLN A 19 2.73 9.29 -16.50
N ASN A 20 1.47 9.32 -16.09
CA ASN A 20 0.29 8.97 -16.91
C ASN A 20 0.43 7.67 -17.71
N LEU A 21 0.90 6.62 -17.05
CA LEU A 21 1.13 5.29 -17.61
C LEU A 21 0.26 4.26 -16.90
N PRO A 22 -0.04 3.11 -17.54
CA PRO A 22 -0.66 1.98 -16.85
C PRO A 22 0.15 1.59 -15.60
N VAL A 23 -0.56 1.33 -14.49
CA VAL A 23 0.02 1.03 -13.19
C VAL A 23 -0.21 -0.42 -12.81
N VAL A 24 0.85 -1.11 -12.42
CA VAL A 24 0.76 -2.41 -11.76
C VAL A 24 1.19 -2.26 -10.31
N ILE A 25 0.29 -2.58 -9.38
CA ILE A 25 0.59 -2.60 -7.95
C ILE A 25 0.97 -4.03 -7.58
N HIS A 26 2.25 -4.23 -7.25
CA HIS A 26 2.76 -5.53 -6.82
C HIS A 26 2.86 -5.57 -5.30
N CYS A 27 1.98 -6.34 -4.67
CA CYS A 27 2.02 -6.60 -3.23
C CYS A 27 3.17 -7.56 -2.91
N ALA A 28 4.00 -7.23 -1.91
CA ALA A 28 5.15 -8.04 -1.54
C ALA A 28 4.75 -9.42 -0.99
N GLY A 29 3.66 -9.46 -0.23
CA GLY A 29 3.18 -10.69 0.37
C GLY A 29 4.14 -11.30 1.40
N TRP A 30 3.88 -12.53 1.76
CA TRP A 30 4.76 -13.32 2.62
C TRP A 30 4.75 -14.79 2.19
N LYS A 31 5.93 -15.34 1.83
CA LYS A 31 6.06 -16.73 1.40
C LYS A 31 5.04 -17.12 0.32
N GLU A 32 4.93 -16.29 -0.71
CA GLU A 32 4.01 -16.46 -1.84
C GLU A 32 2.51 -16.39 -1.46
N ALA A 33 2.17 -16.00 -0.23
CA ALA A 33 0.80 -15.77 0.20
C ALA A 33 0.45 -14.28 0.22
N PRO A 34 -0.81 -13.92 -0.06
CA PRO A 34 -1.29 -12.55 0.05
C PRO A 34 -1.24 -12.07 1.50
N ASN A 35 -1.14 -10.77 1.67
CA ASN A 35 -1.01 -10.09 2.94
C ASN A 35 -2.07 -8.98 3.02
N ILE A 36 -2.77 -8.89 4.15
CA ILE A 36 -3.87 -7.92 4.33
C ILE A 36 -3.35 -6.48 4.23
N GLU A 37 -2.23 -6.16 4.83
CA GLU A 37 -1.67 -4.81 4.83
C GLU A 37 -1.33 -4.34 3.42
N ASP A 38 -0.69 -5.19 2.63
CA ASP A 38 -0.35 -4.89 1.25
C ASP A 38 -1.61 -4.69 0.41
N THR A 39 -2.62 -5.55 0.61
CA THR A 39 -3.90 -5.47 -0.10
C THR A 39 -4.67 -4.20 0.28
N LEU A 40 -4.65 -3.80 1.54
CA LEU A 40 -5.24 -2.53 2.00
C LEU A 40 -4.56 -1.32 1.35
N TYR A 41 -3.22 -1.33 1.29
CA TYR A 41 -2.48 -0.26 0.61
C TYR A 41 -2.79 -0.23 -0.89
N ALA A 42 -2.79 -1.38 -1.55
CA ALA A 42 -3.15 -1.48 -2.96
C ALA A 42 -4.57 -0.92 -3.22
N GLY A 43 -5.53 -1.24 -2.36
CA GLY A 43 -6.88 -0.71 -2.43
C GLY A 43 -6.95 0.80 -2.19
N ALA A 44 -6.19 1.32 -1.24
CA ALA A 44 -6.11 2.75 -0.95
C ALA A 44 -5.54 3.54 -2.14
N LEU A 45 -4.46 3.06 -2.73
CA LEU A 45 -3.85 3.68 -3.91
C LEU A 45 -4.78 3.59 -5.13
N THR A 46 -5.41 2.43 -5.36
CA THR A 46 -6.41 2.26 -6.42
C THR A 46 -7.56 3.26 -6.24
N HIS A 47 -8.09 3.40 -5.02
CA HIS A 47 -9.17 4.35 -4.73
C HIS A 47 -8.80 5.79 -5.10
N GLN A 48 -7.58 6.22 -4.79
CA GLN A 48 -7.11 7.57 -5.13
C GLN A 48 -6.90 7.72 -6.63
N LEU A 49 -6.32 6.72 -7.31
CA LEU A 49 -6.10 6.74 -8.76
C LEU A 49 -7.39 6.83 -9.56
N LEU A 50 -8.50 6.23 -9.11
CA LEU A 50 -9.82 6.33 -9.77
C LEU A 50 -10.31 7.79 -9.89
N GLY A 51 -9.86 8.70 -9.04
CA GLY A 51 -10.14 10.14 -9.15
C GLY A 51 -9.37 10.85 -10.27
N HIS A 52 -8.46 10.15 -10.97
CA HIS A 52 -7.52 10.70 -11.98
C HIS A 52 -7.54 9.92 -13.30
N GLU A 53 -8.72 9.49 -13.75
CA GLU A 53 -8.94 8.78 -15.03
C GLU A 53 -8.31 7.37 -15.13
N PHE A 54 -7.83 6.80 -14.03
CA PHE A 54 -7.41 5.40 -13.96
C PHE A 54 -8.62 4.48 -13.70
N LEU A 55 -8.53 3.23 -14.13
CA LEU A 55 -9.57 2.22 -13.95
C LEU A 55 -9.01 1.01 -13.18
N ALA A 56 -9.83 0.40 -12.33
CA ALA A 56 -9.53 -0.90 -11.74
C ALA A 56 -9.82 -2.00 -12.77
N ASP A 57 -8.77 -2.43 -13.48
CA ASP A 57 -8.87 -3.23 -14.71
C ASP A 57 -9.10 -4.73 -14.46
N ASN A 58 -8.83 -5.23 -13.27
CA ASN A 58 -8.94 -6.66 -12.95
C ASN A 58 -9.58 -6.91 -11.58
N ASP A 59 -9.95 -8.16 -11.33
CA ASP A 59 -10.62 -8.55 -10.09
C ASP A 59 -9.75 -8.34 -8.85
N ALA A 60 -8.44 -8.55 -8.93
CA ALA A 60 -7.55 -8.31 -7.80
C ALA A 60 -7.56 -6.83 -7.37
N ALA A 61 -7.52 -5.89 -8.33
CA ALA A 61 -7.63 -4.46 -8.04
C ALA A 61 -9.00 -4.11 -7.44
N LYS A 62 -10.09 -4.69 -7.96
CA LYS A 62 -11.46 -4.49 -7.42
C LYS A 62 -11.59 -5.04 -6.00
N MET A 63 -11.07 -6.24 -5.75
CA MET A 63 -11.09 -6.85 -4.41
C MET A 63 -10.29 -6.04 -3.40
N ALA A 64 -9.11 -5.55 -3.79
CA ALA A 64 -8.29 -4.69 -2.94
C ALA A 64 -9.01 -3.36 -2.62
N LEU A 65 -9.64 -2.76 -3.64
CA LEU A 65 -10.46 -1.56 -3.49
C LEU A 65 -11.59 -1.76 -2.50
N ASP A 66 -12.36 -2.84 -2.66
CA ASP A 66 -13.49 -3.17 -1.78
C ASP A 66 -13.02 -3.40 -0.33
N LEU A 67 -11.93 -4.13 -0.14
CA LEU A 67 -11.35 -4.35 1.18
C LEU A 67 -10.98 -3.01 1.85
N TYR A 68 -10.34 -2.12 1.10
CA TYR A 68 -9.99 -0.79 1.61
C TYR A 68 -11.23 0.04 1.96
N LEU A 69 -12.20 0.15 1.04
CA LEU A 69 -13.41 0.96 1.24
C LEU A 69 -14.21 0.53 2.46
N GLN A 70 -14.32 -0.77 2.72
CA GLN A 70 -14.99 -1.31 3.89
C GLN A 70 -14.24 -1.02 5.21
N ASN A 71 -12.94 -0.79 5.17
CA ASN A 71 -12.08 -0.69 6.35
C ASN A 71 -11.31 0.62 6.49
N LYS A 72 -11.47 1.60 5.57
CA LYS A 72 -10.69 2.84 5.53
C LYS A 72 -10.73 3.66 6.82
N ASN A 73 -11.81 3.56 7.59
CA ASN A 73 -11.96 4.25 8.88
C ASN A 73 -11.40 3.46 10.07
N SER A 74 -10.88 2.26 9.84
CA SER A 74 -10.40 1.35 10.90
C SER A 74 -9.29 0.42 10.41
N LEU A 75 -8.31 0.96 9.66
CA LEU A 75 -7.21 0.19 9.06
C LEU A 75 -6.47 -0.68 10.09
N LEU A 76 -6.18 -0.13 11.27
CA LEU A 76 -5.50 -0.88 12.32
C LEU A 76 -6.32 -2.08 12.78
N LYS A 77 -7.64 -1.93 12.89
CA LYS A 77 -8.53 -3.01 13.35
C LYS A 77 -8.51 -4.22 12.41
N ILE A 78 -8.48 -3.99 11.10
CA ILE A 78 -8.40 -5.09 10.12
C ILE A 78 -6.98 -5.65 10.05
N ALA A 79 -5.95 -4.81 10.07
CA ALA A 79 -4.56 -5.24 10.03
C ALA A 79 -4.18 -6.11 11.24
N LEU A 80 -4.72 -5.82 12.43
CA LEU A 80 -4.52 -6.65 13.64
C LEU A 80 -5.10 -8.06 13.54
N LYS A 81 -5.95 -8.35 12.55
CA LYS A 81 -6.48 -9.69 12.29
C LYS A 81 -5.63 -10.49 11.30
N SER A 82 -4.55 -9.90 10.77
CA SER A 82 -3.70 -10.55 9.78
C SER A 82 -2.74 -11.56 10.40
N ASP A 83 -2.34 -12.55 9.61
CA ASP A 83 -1.29 -13.49 9.98
C ASP A 83 0.04 -12.77 10.27
N HIS A 84 0.27 -11.63 9.61
CA HIS A 84 1.44 -10.79 9.87
C HIS A 84 1.41 -10.20 11.27
N ALA A 85 0.28 -9.66 11.71
CA ALA A 85 0.11 -9.16 13.07
C ALA A 85 0.36 -10.23 14.13
N GLU A 86 -0.15 -11.45 13.89
CA GLU A 86 0.11 -12.58 14.79
C GLU A 86 1.59 -12.94 14.87
N ARG A 87 2.31 -12.92 13.74
CA ARG A 87 3.77 -13.14 13.72
C ARG A 87 4.52 -12.07 14.51
N LEU A 88 4.21 -10.79 14.26
CA LEU A 88 4.84 -9.68 14.98
C LEU A 88 4.62 -9.77 16.48
N LYS A 89 3.40 -10.14 16.91
CA LYS A 89 3.07 -10.34 18.32
C LYS A 89 3.93 -11.44 18.97
N LYS A 90 4.19 -12.54 18.27
CA LYS A 90 5.07 -13.62 18.75
C LYS A 90 6.52 -13.15 19.00
N PHE A 91 6.97 -12.11 18.28
CA PHE A 91 8.28 -11.49 18.46
C PHE A 91 8.26 -10.28 19.43
N GLY A 92 7.13 -9.98 20.07
CA GLY A 92 6.99 -8.82 20.95
C GLY A 92 6.92 -7.47 20.22
N ILE A 93 6.72 -7.48 18.89
CA ILE A 93 6.63 -6.28 18.07
C ILE A 93 5.16 -5.83 17.99
N THR A 94 4.80 -4.79 18.76
CA THR A 94 3.40 -4.34 18.86
C THR A 94 3.15 -2.94 18.27
N LYS A 95 4.21 -2.16 18.04
CA LYS A 95 4.10 -0.77 17.57
C LYS A 95 4.24 -0.61 16.06
N ASP A 96 4.71 -1.63 15.36
CA ASP A 96 5.08 -1.56 13.96
C ASP A 96 3.87 -1.29 13.06
N LEU A 97 2.78 -2.04 13.25
CA LEU A 97 1.54 -1.84 12.49
C LEU A 97 0.97 -0.43 12.65
N ASN A 98 0.98 0.12 13.87
CA ASN A 98 0.53 1.48 14.11
C ASN A 98 1.36 2.52 13.35
N PHE A 99 2.66 2.28 13.24
CA PHE A 99 3.53 3.16 12.47
C PHE A 99 3.28 3.02 10.97
N CYS A 100 3.27 1.80 10.45
CA CYS A 100 3.15 1.51 9.02
C CYS A 100 1.81 1.94 8.40
N LEU A 101 0.75 2.01 9.20
CA LEU A 101 -0.59 2.43 8.77
C LEU A 101 -0.83 3.94 8.89
N GLN A 102 0.17 4.74 9.31
CA GLN A 102 0.04 6.20 9.31
C GLN A 102 0.02 6.71 7.87
N VAL A 103 -1.08 7.35 7.51
CA VAL A 103 -1.23 7.92 6.16
C VAL A 103 -0.39 9.20 6.06
N ASP A 104 0.43 9.26 5.01
CA ASP A 104 1.22 10.45 4.65
C ASP A 104 2.12 11.01 5.77
N LYS A 105 2.72 10.14 6.58
CA LYS A 105 3.77 10.59 7.51
C LYS A 105 4.96 11.22 6.76
N TYR A 106 5.20 10.78 5.53
CA TYR A 106 6.26 11.26 4.64
C TYR A 106 5.71 11.60 3.24
N PRO A 107 4.83 12.62 3.11
CA PRO A 107 4.05 12.89 1.89
C PRO A 107 4.89 13.37 0.70
N HIS A 108 6.17 13.65 0.91
CA HIS A 108 7.11 14.11 -0.13
C HIS A 108 8.29 13.14 -0.34
N LEU A 109 8.20 11.93 0.24
CA LEU A 109 9.27 10.94 0.12
C LEU A 109 8.86 9.84 -0.85
N ASN A 110 9.58 9.74 -1.95
CA ASN A 110 9.44 8.61 -2.87
C ASN A 110 10.78 7.91 -3.09
N GLY A 111 10.74 6.59 -3.23
CA GLY A 111 11.89 5.76 -3.55
C GLY A 111 11.69 5.06 -4.90
N ARG A 112 12.68 5.16 -5.78
CA ARG A 112 12.69 4.48 -7.07
C ARG A 112 13.82 3.45 -7.14
N LEU A 113 13.49 2.26 -7.61
CA LEU A 113 14.50 1.24 -7.91
C LEU A 113 15.24 1.62 -9.19
N MET A 114 16.56 1.78 -9.10
CA MET A 114 17.48 2.04 -10.21
C MET A 114 18.62 1.02 -10.16
N GLY A 115 18.58 0.06 -11.08
CA GLY A 115 19.46 -1.11 -11.00
C GLY A 115 19.24 -1.89 -9.71
N SER A 116 20.25 -2.00 -8.86
CA SER A 116 20.20 -2.69 -7.57
C SER A 116 20.03 -1.75 -6.37
N LYS A 117 19.80 -0.46 -6.59
CA LYS A 117 19.70 0.55 -5.52
C LYS A 117 18.35 1.23 -5.52
N ILE A 118 17.85 1.58 -4.34
CA ILE A 118 16.71 2.47 -4.19
C ILE A 118 17.26 3.88 -4.00
N VAL A 119 16.83 4.80 -4.84
CA VAL A 119 17.20 6.21 -4.78
C VAL A 119 15.96 7.05 -4.46
N LYS A 120 16.16 8.13 -3.71
CA LYS A 120 15.10 9.11 -3.48
C LYS A 120 14.84 9.88 -4.76
N ILE A 121 13.57 10.09 -5.08
CA ILE A 121 13.09 10.94 -6.17
C ILE A 121 12.12 11.99 -5.64
#